data_5c783c91c1bcb4320b2152cb5629b742
#
_entry.id   5c783c91c1bcb4320b2152cb5629b742
#
_cell.length_a   1.000
_cell.length_b   1.000
_cell.length_c   1.000
_cell.angle_alpha   90.00
_cell.angle_beta   90.00
_cell.angle_gamma   90.00
#
_symmetry.space_group_name_H-M   'P 1'
#
loop_
_entity.id
_entity.type
_entity.pdbx_description
1 polymer ?
#
loop_
_entity_poly.entity_id
_entity_poly.type
_entity_poly.pdbx_seq_one_letter_code
_entity_poly.pdbx_strand_id
1 'polypeptide(L)'
;VWSDPKRWAAVRFGEWRAEKPFAGVAGFHLNEIYSPWVKLGEMARAFLSAKAQGAEGMKTFVNTSLGETWAETGDAPDWQRLYDRRTPWKTGTVPTGGLFLTAGADVQKDRIEVDVWAWGRGLESWLVDHIVIEGGPGDAGAWSELSELLGQTWSHETGAALRISKLAIDTGYETPTVYSWARKAGFSQVAPVKGVEGFN
;
A
#
# COMPACT_ATOMS: atom_id res chain seq x y z
N VAL A 1 32.99 27.66 -10.50
CA VAL A 1 32.26 26.84 -11.50
C VAL A 1 32.89 25.47 -11.55
N TRP A 2 32.05 24.42 -11.45
CA TRP A 2 32.47 23.03 -11.63
C TRP A 2 32.79 22.76 -13.11
N SER A 3 33.90 22.05 -13.34
CA SER A 3 34.32 21.60 -14.68
C SER A 3 34.65 20.11 -14.60
N ASP A 4 34.66 19.39 -15.74
CA ASP A 4 34.99 17.97 -15.76
C ASP A 4 36.35 17.64 -15.12
N PRO A 5 37.45 18.39 -15.35
CA PRO A 5 38.70 18.14 -14.66
C PRO A 5 38.62 18.28 -13.12
N LYS A 6 37.87 19.26 -12.62
CA LYS A 6 37.68 19.45 -11.18
C LYS A 6 36.85 18.31 -10.59
N ARG A 7 35.80 17.83 -11.31
CA ARG A 7 35.03 16.68 -10.94
C ARG A 7 35.87 15.41 -10.80
N TRP A 8 36.70 15.13 -11.79
CA TRP A 8 37.62 13.97 -11.75
C TRP A 8 38.58 14.02 -10.60
N ALA A 9 39.13 15.17 -10.31
CA ALA A 9 39.99 15.35 -9.14
C ALA A 9 39.25 15.07 -7.85
N ALA A 10 38.00 15.53 -7.71
CA ALA A 10 37.18 15.30 -6.53
C ALA A 10 36.79 13.82 -6.36
N VAL A 11 36.40 13.14 -7.43
CA VAL A 11 36.01 11.71 -7.40
C VAL A 11 37.17 10.83 -6.93
N ARG A 12 38.43 11.15 -7.21
CA ARG A 12 39.59 10.40 -6.74
C ARG A 12 39.76 10.39 -5.22
N PHE A 13 39.19 11.38 -4.53
CA PHE A 13 39.22 11.52 -3.08
C PHE A 13 37.88 11.11 -2.44
N GLY A 14 36.96 10.53 -3.23
CA GLY A 14 35.68 10.02 -2.74
C GLY A 14 35.87 8.85 -1.80
N GLU A 15 35.03 8.78 -0.78
CA GLU A 15 34.97 7.65 0.17
C GLU A 15 33.54 7.21 0.34
N TRP A 16 33.35 5.91 0.62
CA TRP A 16 32.06 5.37 0.97
C TRP A 16 31.79 5.59 2.46
N ARG A 17 30.66 6.19 2.76
CA ARG A 17 30.18 6.36 4.14
C ARG A 17 28.89 5.60 4.33
N ALA A 18 28.89 4.67 5.28
CA ALA A 18 27.70 3.91 5.60
C ALA A 18 26.65 4.83 6.27
N GLU A 19 25.45 4.86 5.74
CA GLU A 19 24.30 5.55 6.35
C GLU A 19 23.62 4.72 7.44
N LYS A 20 23.79 3.39 7.37
CA LYS A 20 23.21 2.43 8.32
C LYS A 20 24.24 1.38 8.72
N PRO A 21 24.12 0.78 9.92
CA PRO A 21 24.96 -0.34 10.33
C PRO A 21 24.88 -1.50 9.32
N PHE A 22 26.02 -2.20 9.12
CA PHE A 22 26.06 -3.37 8.26
C PHE A 22 25.23 -4.52 8.82
N ALA A 23 24.33 -5.09 8.02
CA ALA A 23 23.44 -6.18 8.40
C ALA A 23 23.50 -7.38 7.40
N GLY A 24 24.69 -7.70 6.89
CA GLY A 24 24.94 -8.85 6.02
C GLY A 24 24.87 -8.58 4.53
N VAL A 25 24.22 -7.49 4.08
CA VAL A 25 24.18 -7.04 2.69
C VAL A 25 24.57 -5.57 2.61
N ALA A 26 25.58 -5.23 1.79
CA ALA A 26 25.99 -3.86 1.54
C ALA A 26 25.40 -3.38 0.22
N GLY A 27 24.61 -2.30 0.27
CA GLY A 27 24.12 -1.58 -0.90
C GLY A 27 24.99 -0.34 -1.16
N PHE A 28 25.24 -0.07 -2.44
CA PHE A 28 26.00 1.11 -2.87
C PHE A 28 25.14 1.93 -3.82
N HIS A 29 25.09 3.25 -3.60
CA HIS A 29 24.42 4.17 -4.50
C HIS A 29 25.46 4.96 -5.28
N LEU A 30 25.34 4.96 -6.60
CA LEU A 30 26.23 5.68 -7.51
C LEU A 30 25.41 6.34 -8.61
N ASN A 31 25.53 7.62 -8.76
CA ASN A 31 24.87 8.38 -9.83
C ASN A 31 25.83 8.75 -10.97
N GLU A 32 25.27 9.27 -12.05
CA GLU A 32 25.98 9.59 -13.27
C GLU A 32 27.08 10.68 -13.11
N ILE A 33 27.05 11.47 -12.01
CA ILE A 33 28.10 12.44 -11.68
C ILE A 33 29.46 11.76 -11.52
N TYR A 34 29.48 10.50 -11.08
CA TYR A 34 30.72 9.72 -10.93
C TYR A 34 31.16 9.03 -12.21
N SER A 35 30.33 9.03 -13.28
CA SER A 35 30.64 8.36 -14.54
C SER A 35 31.79 9.04 -15.30
N PRO A 36 32.82 8.30 -15.75
CA PRO A 36 33.91 8.86 -16.58
C PRO A 36 33.47 9.15 -18.03
N TRP A 37 32.31 8.62 -18.46
CA TRP A 37 31.87 8.71 -19.85
C TRP A 37 30.90 9.85 -20.13
N VAL A 38 30.28 10.42 -19.12
CA VAL A 38 29.26 11.48 -19.24
C VAL A 38 29.86 12.82 -18.78
N LYS A 39 29.72 13.85 -19.60
CA LYS A 39 30.16 15.21 -19.24
C LYS A 39 29.06 15.91 -18.40
N LEU A 40 29.48 16.77 -17.47
CA LEU A 40 28.55 17.56 -16.66
C LEU A 40 27.53 18.35 -17.50
N GLY A 41 28.00 18.92 -18.64
CA GLY A 41 27.13 19.66 -19.55
C GLY A 41 26.08 18.76 -20.25
N GLU A 42 26.38 17.50 -20.49
CA GLU A 42 25.44 16.53 -21.06
C GLU A 42 24.39 16.15 -20.04
N MET A 43 24.79 15.87 -18.81
CA MET A 43 23.90 15.61 -17.70
C MET A 43 22.95 16.80 -17.42
N ALA A 44 23.49 18.04 -17.45
CA ALA A 44 22.65 19.23 -17.30
C ALA A 44 21.62 19.38 -18.43
N ARG A 45 22.01 19.11 -19.68
CA ARG A 45 21.06 19.09 -20.82
C ARG A 45 20.02 18.00 -20.68
N ALA A 46 20.42 16.79 -20.26
CA ALA A 46 19.50 15.70 -20.01
C ALA A 46 18.46 16.05 -18.94
N PHE A 47 18.90 16.68 -17.83
CA PHE A 47 17.99 17.17 -16.79
C PHE A 47 16.98 18.20 -17.33
N LEU A 48 17.44 19.20 -18.08
CA LEU A 48 16.56 20.23 -18.65
C LEU A 48 15.57 19.63 -19.66
N SER A 49 16.01 18.67 -20.47
CA SER A 49 15.13 17.93 -21.38
C SER A 49 14.10 17.09 -20.62
N ALA A 50 14.52 16.37 -19.59
CA ALA A 50 13.62 15.59 -18.74
C ALA A 50 12.57 16.47 -18.05
N LYS A 51 12.99 17.65 -17.55
CA LYS A 51 12.08 18.63 -16.95
C LYS A 51 11.05 19.17 -17.94
N ALA A 52 11.44 19.39 -19.19
CA ALA A 52 10.54 19.83 -20.26
C ALA A 52 9.51 18.74 -20.65
N GLN A 53 9.83 17.45 -20.46
CA GLN A 53 8.93 16.32 -20.71
C GLN A 53 7.98 16.05 -19.54
N GLY A 54 8.09 16.78 -18.42
CA GLY A 54 7.23 16.61 -17.25
C GLY A 54 7.60 15.42 -16.35
N ALA A 55 6.60 14.86 -15.66
CA ALA A 55 6.82 13.84 -14.62
C ALA A 55 7.50 12.57 -15.15
N GLU A 56 7.08 12.07 -16.29
CA GLU A 56 7.66 10.85 -16.90
C GLU A 56 9.13 11.04 -17.31
N GLY A 57 9.46 12.19 -17.89
CA GLY A 57 10.84 12.54 -18.20
C GLY A 57 11.71 12.63 -16.94
N MET A 58 11.20 13.28 -15.91
CA MET A 58 11.90 13.39 -14.61
C MET A 58 12.03 12.02 -13.92
N LYS A 59 11.03 11.17 -13.97
CA LYS A 59 11.10 9.79 -13.47
C LYS A 59 12.24 9.00 -14.12
N THR A 60 12.30 9.07 -15.44
CA THR A 60 13.41 8.43 -16.19
C THR A 60 14.76 8.98 -15.77
N PHE A 61 14.92 10.32 -15.69
CA PHE A 61 16.18 10.94 -15.30
C PHE A 61 16.60 10.57 -13.87
N VAL A 62 15.69 10.59 -12.91
CA VAL A 62 15.97 10.23 -11.51
C VAL A 62 16.38 8.77 -11.41
N ASN A 63 15.64 7.86 -12.04
CA ASN A 63 15.92 6.43 -11.96
C ASN A 63 17.22 6.04 -12.68
N THR A 64 17.55 6.67 -13.81
CA THR A 64 18.70 6.28 -14.62
C THR A 64 19.95 7.11 -14.33
N SER A 65 19.85 8.44 -14.33
CA SER A 65 21.01 9.33 -14.19
C SER A 65 21.38 9.58 -12.73
N LEU A 66 20.40 9.64 -11.82
CA LEU A 66 20.67 9.79 -10.39
C LEU A 66 20.78 8.43 -9.67
N GLY A 67 20.28 7.34 -10.26
CA GLY A 67 20.25 6.02 -9.61
C GLY A 67 19.35 5.98 -8.37
N GLU A 68 18.37 6.88 -8.30
CA GLU A 68 17.44 7.02 -7.18
C GLU A 68 16.07 6.46 -7.57
N THR A 69 15.32 5.97 -6.58
CA THR A 69 13.94 5.56 -6.81
C THR A 69 13.05 6.78 -6.95
N TRP A 70 12.35 6.90 -8.09
CA TRP A 70 11.35 7.94 -8.25
C TRP A 70 10.21 7.74 -7.26
N ALA A 71 10.00 8.72 -6.39
CA ALA A 71 8.78 8.78 -5.59
C ALA A 71 7.74 9.55 -6.41
N GLU A 72 6.66 8.88 -6.79
CA GLU A 72 5.51 9.59 -7.35
C GLU A 72 4.93 10.48 -6.25
N THR A 73 5.14 11.78 -6.39
CA THR A 73 4.39 12.79 -5.64
C THR A 73 3.01 12.91 -6.30
N GLY A 74 2.22 11.83 -6.21
CA GLY A 74 0.80 11.92 -6.49
C GLY A 74 0.10 12.70 -5.39
N ASP A 75 -1.15 13.04 -5.60
CA ASP A 75 -2.05 13.66 -4.60
C ASP A 75 -2.35 12.74 -3.39
N ALA A 76 -1.54 11.71 -3.15
CA ALA A 76 -1.65 10.92 -1.95
C ALA A 76 -1.40 11.83 -0.73
N PRO A 77 -2.34 11.90 0.20
CA PRO A 77 -2.16 12.68 1.42
C PRO A 77 -0.88 12.23 2.12
N ASP A 78 -0.10 13.19 2.62
CA ASP A 78 1.04 12.88 3.46
C ASP A 78 0.60 11.91 4.57
N TRP A 79 1.16 10.69 4.56
CA TRP A 79 0.81 9.63 5.52
C TRP A 79 0.94 10.12 6.96
N GLN A 80 1.88 11.04 7.22
CA GLN A 80 2.08 11.64 8.54
C GLN A 80 0.83 12.41 8.99
N ARG A 81 0.20 13.17 8.09
CA ARG A 81 -1.03 13.90 8.41
C ARG A 81 -2.20 12.96 8.74
N LEU A 82 -2.30 11.81 8.06
CA LEU A 82 -3.30 10.80 8.36
C LEU A 82 -3.01 10.15 9.71
N TYR A 83 -1.75 9.80 9.95
CA TYR A 83 -1.30 9.21 11.21
C TYR A 83 -1.55 10.14 12.41
N ASP A 84 -1.27 11.43 12.28
CA ASP A 84 -1.47 12.43 13.34
C ASP A 84 -2.96 12.69 13.64
N ARG A 85 -3.84 12.40 12.69
CA ARG A 85 -5.29 12.52 12.82
C ARG A 85 -5.97 11.25 13.33
N ARG A 86 -5.21 10.18 13.59
CA ARG A 86 -5.78 8.96 14.13
C ARG A 86 -6.44 9.20 15.48
N THR A 87 -7.55 8.57 15.70
CA THR A 87 -8.27 8.59 16.97
C THR A 87 -7.75 7.50 17.91
N PRO A 88 -7.84 7.69 19.24
CA PRO A 88 -7.14 6.84 20.22
C PRO A 88 -7.91 5.56 20.60
N TRP A 89 -8.89 5.07 19.80
CA TRP A 89 -9.55 3.81 20.13
C TRP A 89 -8.63 2.61 19.89
N LYS A 90 -8.88 1.56 20.63
CA LYS A 90 -8.12 0.33 20.54
C LYS A 90 -8.58 -0.49 19.33
N THR A 91 -7.63 -0.93 18.49
CA THR A 91 -7.90 -1.91 17.40
C THR A 91 -8.65 -3.13 17.93
N GLY A 92 -9.60 -3.63 17.18
CA GLY A 92 -10.48 -4.74 17.57
C GLY A 92 -11.60 -4.34 18.53
N THR A 93 -11.75 -3.05 18.86
CA THR A 93 -12.83 -2.54 19.71
C THR A 93 -13.70 -1.58 18.92
N VAL A 94 -15.01 -1.77 19.01
CA VAL A 94 -16.02 -0.93 18.35
C VAL A 94 -16.27 0.30 19.22
N PRO A 95 -16.05 1.52 18.70
CA PRO A 95 -16.35 2.76 19.44
C PRO A 95 -17.84 2.89 19.78
N THR A 96 -18.16 3.66 20.82
CA THR A 96 -19.52 3.88 21.32
C THR A 96 -20.54 4.30 20.25
N GLY A 97 -20.09 5.04 19.22
CA GLY A 97 -20.93 5.46 18.08
C GLY A 97 -21.22 4.35 17.06
N GLY A 98 -20.52 3.22 17.09
CA GLY A 98 -20.65 2.13 16.13
C GLY A 98 -21.87 1.28 16.41
N LEU A 99 -22.77 1.17 15.45
CA LEU A 99 -24.08 0.47 15.62
C LEU A 99 -24.10 -0.90 14.96
N PHE A 100 -23.34 -1.10 13.90
CA PHE A 100 -23.22 -2.37 13.19
C PHE A 100 -21.86 -2.44 12.48
N LEU A 101 -21.48 -3.67 12.09
CA LEU A 101 -20.23 -3.92 11.39
C LEU A 101 -20.48 -4.39 9.95
N THR A 102 -19.62 -3.92 9.04
CA THR A 102 -19.43 -4.52 7.72
C THR A 102 -17.96 -4.86 7.54
N ALA A 103 -17.65 -5.70 6.55
CA ALA A 103 -16.29 -5.95 6.16
C ALA A 103 -16.11 -5.87 4.64
N GLY A 104 -14.91 -5.48 4.22
CA GLY A 104 -14.42 -5.59 2.84
C GLY A 104 -13.27 -6.58 2.78
N ALA A 105 -13.32 -7.52 1.84
CA ALA A 105 -12.25 -8.48 1.61
C ALA A 105 -11.66 -8.32 0.20
N ASP A 106 -10.34 -8.19 0.13
CA ASP A 106 -9.56 -8.17 -1.11
C ASP A 106 -8.78 -9.47 -1.24
N VAL A 107 -8.96 -10.17 -2.37
CA VAL A 107 -8.32 -11.46 -2.64
C VAL A 107 -7.10 -11.24 -3.51
N GLN A 108 -5.92 -11.53 -2.98
CA GLN A 108 -4.64 -11.42 -3.66
C GLN A 108 -4.04 -12.80 -3.95
N LYS A 109 -2.88 -12.82 -4.60
CA LYS A 109 -2.22 -14.06 -5.02
C LYS A 109 -1.83 -14.95 -3.85
N ASP A 110 -1.41 -14.36 -2.74
CA ASP A 110 -0.77 -15.00 -1.59
C ASP A 110 -1.45 -14.73 -0.25
N ARG A 111 -2.52 -13.94 -0.23
CA ARG A 111 -3.25 -13.57 0.98
C ARG A 111 -4.65 -13.04 0.68
N ILE A 112 -5.47 -12.95 1.72
CA ILE A 112 -6.75 -12.23 1.72
C ILE A 112 -6.67 -11.14 2.78
N GLU A 113 -6.88 -9.89 2.39
CA GLU A 113 -6.91 -8.75 3.31
C GLU A 113 -8.37 -8.42 3.64
N VAL A 114 -8.68 -8.23 4.93
CA VAL A 114 -10.04 -7.95 5.39
C VAL A 114 -10.04 -6.73 6.30
N ASP A 115 -10.79 -5.71 5.90
CA ASP A 115 -11.06 -4.52 6.69
C ASP A 115 -12.44 -4.61 7.34
N VAL A 116 -12.50 -4.48 8.67
CA VAL A 116 -13.75 -4.47 9.43
C VAL A 116 -14.09 -3.03 9.82
N TRP A 117 -15.26 -2.58 9.41
CA TRP A 117 -15.75 -1.22 9.62
C TRP A 117 -16.98 -1.19 10.51
N ALA A 118 -16.96 -0.32 11.52
CA ALA A 118 -18.15 0.05 12.27
C ALA A 118 -18.82 1.26 11.61
N TRP A 119 -20.14 1.28 11.63
CA TRP A 119 -20.95 2.36 11.09
C TRP A 119 -21.88 2.93 12.15
N GLY A 120 -21.94 4.24 12.22
CA GLY A 120 -22.76 5.01 13.13
C GLY A 120 -23.83 5.83 12.42
N ARG A 121 -24.46 6.73 13.16
CA ARG A 121 -25.45 7.68 12.63
C ARG A 121 -24.76 8.70 11.72
N GLY A 122 -25.48 9.15 10.69
CA GLY A 122 -24.96 10.14 9.74
C GLY A 122 -23.81 9.64 8.87
N LEU A 123 -23.70 8.34 8.66
CA LEU A 123 -22.61 7.69 7.90
C LEU A 123 -21.21 7.86 8.53
N GLU A 124 -21.14 8.16 9.79
CA GLU A 124 -19.88 8.12 10.53
C GLU A 124 -19.34 6.68 10.53
N SER A 125 -18.04 6.51 10.34
CA SER A 125 -17.44 5.19 10.21
C SER A 125 -16.08 5.12 10.88
N TRP A 126 -15.72 3.93 11.36
CA TRP A 126 -14.44 3.65 12.01
C TRP A 126 -13.89 2.33 11.48
N LEU A 127 -12.61 2.34 11.11
CA LEU A 127 -11.88 1.10 10.86
C LEU A 127 -11.62 0.42 12.21
N VAL A 128 -12.31 -0.67 12.47
CA VAL A 128 -12.23 -1.41 13.74
C VAL A 128 -11.06 -2.38 13.72
N ASP A 129 -10.86 -3.06 12.61
CA ASP A 129 -9.83 -4.09 12.50
C ASP A 129 -9.32 -4.22 11.07
N HIS A 130 -8.07 -4.63 10.91
CA HIS A 130 -7.44 -5.00 9.64
C HIS A 130 -6.78 -6.36 9.82
N ILE A 131 -7.20 -7.35 9.06
CA ILE A 131 -6.81 -8.75 9.21
C ILE A 131 -6.20 -9.21 7.89
N VAL A 132 -5.01 -9.79 7.98
CA VAL A 132 -4.35 -10.43 6.85
C VAL A 132 -4.38 -11.94 7.07
N ILE A 133 -5.07 -12.63 6.17
CA ILE A 133 -5.15 -14.08 6.14
C ILE A 133 -4.12 -14.56 5.12
N GLU A 134 -3.10 -15.26 5.60
CA GLU A 134 -2.05 -15.80 4.73
C GLU A 134 -2.60 -16.96 3.89
N GLY A 135 -2.18 -17.03 2.65
CA GLY A 135 -2.64 -18.03 1.69
C GLY A 135 -3.53 -17.45 0.59
N GLY A 136 -3.28 -17.86 -0.64
CA GLY A 136 -4.00 -17.39 -1.83
C GLY A 136 -5.26 -18.22 -2.12
N PRO A 137 -5.93 -17.95 -3.25
CA PRO A 137 -7.19 -18.60 -3.64
C PRO A 137 -7.13 -20.12 -3.74
N GLY A 138 -5.94 -20.70 -3.96
CA GLY A 138 -5.72 -22.15 -3.98
C GLY A 138 -5.61 -22.78 -2.60
N ASP A 139 -5.50 -21.99 -1.53
CA ASP A 139 -5.35 -22.48 -0.17
C ASP A 139 -6.71 -22.61 0.52
N ALA A 140 -7.11 -23.86 0.80
CA ALA A 140 -8.36 -24.15 1.51
C ALA A 140 -8.35 -23.62 2.95
N GLY A 141 -7.17 -23.51 3.58
CA GLY A 141 -7.01 -22.96 4.92
C GLY A 141 -7.40 -21.49 4.99
N ALA A 142 -6.97 -20.67 4.02
CA ALA A 142 -7.33 -19.26 3.95
C ALA A 142 -8.86 -19.05 3.84
N TRP A 143 -9.54 -19.86 3.06
CA TRP A 143 -11.02 -19.82 2.96
C TRP A 143 -11.72 -20.29 4.22
N SER A 144 -11.13 -21.25 4.97
CA SER A 144 -11.65 -21.69 6.27
C SER A 144 -11.54 -20.56 7.27
N GLU A 145 -10.38 -19.92 7.38
CA GLU A 145 -10.12 -18.79 8.27
C GLU A 145 -11.05 -17.59 7.94
N LEU A 146 -11.26 -17.27 6.67
CA LEU A 146 -12.23 -16.25 6.26
C LEU A 146 -13.66 -16.63 6.66
N SER A 147 -14.01 -17.92 6.63
CA SER A 147 -15.33 -18.39 7.07
C SER A 147 -15.50 -18.30 8.58
N GLU A 148 -14.45 -18.60 9.34
CA GLU A 148 -14.43 -18.45 10.81
C GLU A 148 -14.58 -16.98 11.22
N LEU A 149 -13.93 -16.06 10.48
CA LEU A 149 -14.02 -14.62 10.68
C LEU A 149 -15.48 -14.12 10.59
N LEU A 150 -16.32 -14.67 9.72
CA LEU A 150 -17.74 -14.31 9.64
C LEU A 150 -18.53 -14.65 10.92
N GLY A 151 -18.07 -15.62 11.69
CA GLY A 151 -18.64 -16.01 12.99
C GLY A 151 -18.08 -15.23 14.17
N GLN A 152 -16.98 -14.52 13.99
CA GLN A 152 -16.30 -13.78 15.04
C GLN A 152 -17.13 -12.61 15.56
N THR A 153 -16.84 -12.17 16.80
CA THR A 153 -17.43 -10.99 17.42
C THR A 153 -16.38 -9.99 17.83
N TRP A 154 -16.71 -8.74 17.73
CA TRP A 154 -15.89 -7.60 18.20
C TRP A 154 -16.55 -6.97 19.41
N SER A 155 -15.74 -6.69 20.44
CA SER A 155 -16.21 -6.03 21.66
C SER A 155 -16.55 -4.58 21.39
N HIS A 156 -17.73 -4.14 21.80
CA HIS A 156 -18.15 -2.76 21.79
C HIS A 156 -17.79 -2.08 23.11
N GLU A 157 -17.44 -0.80 23.10
CA GLU A 157 -17.09 -0.03 24.33
C GLU A 157 -18.18 -0.06 25.41
N THR A 158 -19.44 -0.26 25.04
CA THR A 158 -20.56 -0.43 25.98
C THR A 158 -20.68 -1.84 26.57
N GLY A 159 -19.79 -2.76 26.19
CA GLY A 159 -19.83 -4.16 26.63
C GLY A 159 -20.64 -5.10 25.75
N ALA A 160 -21.31 -4.61 24.70
CA ALA A 160 -21.96 -5.46 23.70
C ALA A 160 -20.93 -6.18 22.82
N ALA A 161 -21.35 -7.25 22.14
CA ALA A 161 -20.57 -7.93 21.11
C ALA A 161 -21.28 -7.80 19.77
N LEU A 162 -20.56 -7.31 18.77
CA LEU A 162 -21.08 -7.11 17.41
C LEU A 162 -20.45 -8.13 16.44
N ARG A 163 -21.23 -8.55 15.45
CA ARG A 163 -20.78 -9.40 14.34
C ARG A 163 -20.79 -8.62 13.04
N ILE A 164 -20.03 -9.10 12.06
CA ILE A 164 -20.10 -8.62 10.68
C ILE A 164 -21.50 -8.93 10.14
N SER A 165 -22.26 -7.88 9.83
CA SER A 165 -23.59 -7.97 9.24
C SER A 165 -23.52 -8.28 7.75
N LYS A 166 -22.49 -7.77 7.06
CA LYS A 166 -22.28 -7.99 5.63
C LYS A 166 -20.78 -7.89 5.32
N LEU A 167 -20.29 -8.86 4.55
CA LEU A 167 -18.95 -8.83 3.99
C LEU A 167 -19.06 -8.67 2.46
N ALA A 168 -18.42 -7.64 1.93
CA ALA A 168 -18.18 -7.49 0.49
C ALA A 168 -16.84 -8.12 0.15
N ILE A 169 -16.80 -8.98 -0.89
CA ILE A 169 -15.54 -9.60 -1.33
C ILE A 169 -15.29 -9.27 -2.80
N ASP A 170 -14.08 -8.78 -3.10
CA ASP A 170 -13.69 -8.50 -4.49
C ASP A 170 -13.59 -9.79 -5.31
N THR A 171 -14.06 -9.70 -6.56
CA THR A 171 -14.07 -10.81 -7.53
C THR A 171 -13.14 -10.57 -8.71
N GLY A 172 -12.27 -9.57 -8.64
CA GLY A 172 -11.32 -9.22 -9.69
C GLY A 172 -10.28 -10.30 -9.96
N TYR A 173 -9.87 -11.02 -8.90
CA TYR A 173 -8.90 -12.12 -8.98
C TYR A 173 -9.56 -13.46 -8.61
N GLU A 174 -9.24 -14.53 -9.37
CA GLU A 174 -9.78 -15.90 -9.17
C GLU A 174 -11.31 -15.95 -8.97
N THR A 175 -12.02 -15.22 -9.79
CA THR A 175 -13.49 -15.05 -9.78
C THR A 175 -14.28 -16.34 -9.50
N PRO A 176 -13.99 -17.51 -10.14
CA PRO A 176 -14.74 -18.74 -9.91
C PRO A 176 -14.61 -19.24 -8.47
N THR A 177 -13.43 -19.15 -7.89
CA THR A 177 -13.13 -19.59 -6.51
C THR A 177 -13.86 -18.72 -5.50
N VAL A 178 -13.81 -17.39 -5.67
CA VAL A 178 -14.54 -16.43 -4.83
C VAL A 178 -16.06 -16.71 -4.85
N TYR A 179 -16.64 -16.87 -6.03
CA TYR A 179 -18.07 -17.20 -6.13
C TYR A 179 -18.44 -18.54 -5.53
N SER A 180 -17.56 -19.56 -5.66
CA SER A 180 -17.79 -20.88 -5.04
C SER A 180 -17.84 -20.76 -3.52
N TRP A 181 -16.89 -20.04 -2.92
CA TRP A 181 -16.87 -19.77 -1.50
C TRP A 181 -18.08 -18.93 -1.04
N ALA A 182 -18.38 -17.83 -1.72
CA ALA A 182 -19.49 -16.93 -1.37
C ALA A 182 -20.86 -17.65 -1.37
N ARG A 183 -21.07 -18.60 -2.30
CA ARG A 183 -22.29 -19.43 -2.29
C ARG A 183 -22.38 -20.31 -1.04
N LYS A 184 -21.26 -20.90 -0.60
CA LYS A 184 -21.22 -21.75 0.60
C LYS A 184 -21.42 -20.90 1.87
N ALA A 185 -20.82 -19.73 1.95
CA ALA A 185 -20.98 -18.80 3.06
C ALA A 185 -22.38 -18.17 3.15
N GLY A 186 -23.07 -18.07 2.01
CA GLY A 186 -24.43 -17.57 1.90
C GLY A 186 -24.53 -16.09 1.54
N PHE A 187 -25.27 -15.78 0.49
CA PHE A 187 -25.42 -14.41 -0.02
C PHE A 187 -26.19 -13.45 0.91
N SER A 188 -26.82 -13.96 1.97
CA SER A 188 -27.39 -13.13 3.02
C SER A 188 -26.31 -12.36 3.78
N GLN A 189 -25.14 -12.99 4.02
CA GLN A 189 -24.00 -12.41 4.75
C GLN A 189 -22.87 -11.94 3.84
N VAL A 190 -22.66 -12.59 2.69
CA VAL A 190 -21.57 -12.28 1.76
C VAL A 190 -22.10 -11.67 0.46
N ALA A 191 -21.44 -10.63 -0.02
CA ALA A 191 -21.73 -9.99 -1.30
C ALA A 191 -20.47 -10.00 -2.19
N PRO A 192 -20.40 -10.85 -3.23
CA PRO A 192 -19.37 -10.73 -4.26
C PRO A 192 -19.52 -9.40 -5.00
N VAL A 193 -18.46 -8.63 -5.08
CA VAL A 193 -18.44 -7.32 -5.74
C VAL A 193 -17.34 -7.27 -6.79
N LYS A 194 -17.50 -6.42 -7.79
CA LYS A 194 -16.48 -6.15 -8.80
C LYS A 194 -16.47 -4.68 -9.14
N GLY A 195 -15.30 -4.07 -9.08
CA GLY A 195 -15.07 -2.73 -9.59
C GLY A 195 -15.23 -2.70 -11.12
N VAL A 196 -15.96 -1.72 -11.62
CA VAL A 196 -16.10 -1.43 -13.06
C VAL A 196 -15.79 0.03 -13.29
N GLU A 197 -15.14 0.36 -14.42
CA GLU A 197 -14.87 1.73 -14.80
C GLU A 197 -16.16 2.38 -15.35
N GLY A 198 -16.41 3.62 -14.95
CA GLY A 198 -17.51 4.46 -15.43
C GLY A 198 -18.83 4.21 -14.71
N PHE A 199 -19.71 5.24 -14.81
CA PHE A 199 -21.13 5.11 -14.45
C PHE A 199 -21.90 4.84 -15.76
N ASN A 200 -22.56 3.71 -15.87
CA ASN A 200 -23.56 3.45 -16.90
C ASN A 200 -24.92 3.97 -16.46
#